data_4ad84de5f4ba199866bbf77cc7ddfbd7
#
_entry.id   4ad84de5f4ba199866bbf77cc7ddfbd7
#
_cell.length_a   1.000
_cell.length_b   1.000
_cell.length_c   1.000
_cell.angle_alpha   90.00
_cell.angle_beta   90.00
_cell.angle_gamma   90.00
#
_symmetry.space_group_name_H-M   'P 1'
#
loop_
_entity.id
_entity.type
_entity.pdbx_description
1 polymer ?
#
loop_
_entity_poly.entity_id
_entity_poly.type
_entity_poly.pdbx_seq_one_letter_code
_entity_poly.pdbx_strand_id
1 'polypeptide(L)'
;MLIDINTYVGHWPFRNLRHNTLQELDALAQRHEVTHMVVANLNGFFYKDANTANLELLEELQAYHGKTVFLPMAIVNPTYPEWEADARDMIAAGFAGFELVPLYHGYSLAPEVIYNSYAPIHYPLPVIKLAEELDVPVRISACMEPIHGRNPLDTFNTITGNDYFALLSQNTNVHVFCTGFAPAAAGPDFATLLKERKNTYFDTTQIRVFNQAAGKPTMQVISDEQLCFGSLSPFIYMEGALLRTNYCPQFDFEKIKANPARAFKALRSI
;
A
#
# COMPACT_ATOMS: atom_id res chain seq x y z
N MET A 1 8.45 10.99 -14.80
CA MET A 1 7.92 10.83 -13.41
C MET A 1 8.03 9.38 -13.01
N LEU A 2 8.65 9.08 -11.87
CA LEU A 2 8.70 7.75 -11.27
C LEU A 2 8.06 7.84 -9.88
N ILE A 3 6.99 7.05 -9.66
CA ILE A 3 6.23 7.03 -8.42
C ILE A 3 6.47 5.70 -7.71
N ASP A 4 6.98 5.76 -6.48
CA ASP A 4 7.10 4.60 -5.60
C ASP A 4 5.87 4.52 -4.70
N ILE A 5 5.05 3.48 -4.87
CA ILE A 5 3.78 3.35 -4.14
C ILE A 5 3.88 2.66 -2.79
N ASN A 6 5.07 2.22 -2.40
CA ASN A 6 5.23 1.38 -1.22
C ASN A 6 6.43 1.81 -0.39
N THR A 7 6.28 2.93 0.34
CA THR A 7 7.32 3.48 1.21
C THR A 7 6.78 3.85 2.59
N TYR A 8 7.66 3.87 3.58
CA TYR A 8 7.30 4.11 4.97
C TYR A 8 8.36 4.93 5.69
N VAL A 9 7.92 5.68 6.69
CA VAL A 9 8.76 6.33 7.71
C VAL A 9 8.40 5.79 9.10
N GLY A 10 9.13 6.22 10.13
CA GLY A 10 8.85 5.85 11.52
C GLY A 10 9.61 4.61 11.96
N HIS A 11 9.25 4.10 13.13
CA HIS A 11 9.98 3.03 13.80
C HIS A 11 9.37 1.66 13.53
N TRP A 12 10.25 0.67 13.25
CA TRP A 12 9.84 -0.74 13.17
C TRP A 12 10.36 -1.50 14.38
N PRO A 13 9.49 -2.08 15.23
CA PRO A 13 9.91 -2.63 16.51
C PRO A 13 10.77 -3.91 16.39
N PHE A 14 10.73 -4.61 15.26
CA PHE A 14 11.39 -5.89 15.09
C PHE A 14 12.83 -5.81 14.57
N ARG A 15 13.23 -4.67 14.02
CA ARG A 15 14.61 -4.37 13.61
C ARG A 15 14.84 -2.89 13.39
N ASN A 16 16.09 -2.45 13.54
CA ASN A 16 16.46 -1.08 13.19
C ASN A 16 16.50 -0.91 11.67
N LEU A 17 15.61 -0.03 11.14
CA LEU A 17 15.59 0.34 9.74
C LEU A 17 16.39 1.62 9.51
N ARG A 18 17.13 1.67 8.39
CA ARG A 18 17.77 2.89 7.87
C ARG A 18 16.77 3.61 6.97
N HIS A 19 16.95 4.91 6.79
CA HIS A 19 16.10 5.73 5.90
C HIS A 19 14.63 5.74 6.33
N ASN A 20 14.38 5.91 7.62
CA ASN A 20 13.04 5.88 8.22
C ASN A 20 12.47 7.27 8.52
N THR A 21 13.03 8.33 7.92
CA THR A 21 12.52 9.71 7.95
C THR A 21 12.30 10.21 6.53
N LEU A 22 11.46 11.25 6.35
CA LEU A 22 11.22 11.87 5.04
C LEU A 22 12.52 12.43 4.42
N GLN A 23 13.38 13.03 5.23
CA GLN A 23 14.66 13.57 4.75
C GLN A 23 15.59 12.47 4.23
N GLU A 24 15.64 11.33 4.89
CA GLU A 24 16.45 10.19 4.46
C GLU A 24 15.86 9.49 3.23
N LEU A 25 14.52 9.38 3.15
CA LEU A 25 13.85 8.88 1.95
C LEU A 25 14.05 9.82 0.76
N ASP A 26 14.04 11.15 0.95
CA ASP A 26 14.36 12.11 -0.12
C ASP A 26 15.78 11.89 -0.65
N ALA A 27 16.77 11.76 0.23
CA ALA A 27 18.13 11.48 -0.17
C ALA A 27 18.27 10.17 -0.98
N LEU A 28 17.48 9.16 -0.62
CA LEU A 28 17.41 7.89 -1.33
C LEU A 28 16.72 8.07 -2.68
N ALA A 29 15.58 8.76 -2.72
CA ALA A 29 14.80 9.05 -3.92
C ALA A 29 15.64 9.83 -4.96
N GLN A 30 16.33 10.88 -4.54
CA GLN A 30 17.18 11.70 -5.41
C GLN A 30 18.31 10.88 -6.05
N ARG A 31 18.86 9.92 -5.31
CA ARG A 31 19.93 9.04 -5.82
C ARG A 31 19.44 8.10 -6.93
N HIS A 32 18.15 7.79 -6.94
CA HIS A 32 17.53 6.82 -7.84
C HIS A 32 16.48 7.44 -8.79
N GLU A 33 16.43 8.76 -8.88
CA GLU A 33 15.53 9.50 -9.76
C GLU A 33 14.02 9.21 -9.49
N VAL A 34 13.70 8.76 -8.26
CA VAL A 34 12.32 8.64 -7.81
C VAL A 34 11.79 10.03 -7.48
N THR A 35 10.73 10.44 -8.16
CA THR A 35 10.20 11.82 -8.05
C THR A 35 9.07 11.94 -7.03
N HIS A 36 8.31 10.85 -6.82
CA HIS A 36 7.16 10.81 -5.92
C HIS A 36 7.22 9.54 -5.06
N MET A 37 6.84 9.66 -3.79
CA MET A 37 6.73 8.53 -2.87
C MET A 37 5.40 8.54 -2.14
N VAL A 38 4.67 7.43 -2.21
CA VAL A 38 3.46 7.19 -1.40
C VAL A 38 3.90 6.66 -0.04
N VAL A 39 3.75 7.46 1.00
CA VAL A 39 4.34 7.23 2.31
C VAL A 39 3.31 7.10 3.42
N ALA A 40 3.54 6.20 4.38
CA ALA A 40 2.80 6.11 5.64
C ALA A 40 3.77 5.96 6.83
N ASN A 41 3.30 6.24 8.04
CA ASN A 41 4.11 6.15 9.26
C ASN A 41 3.92 4.78 9.94
N LEU A 42 4.97 3.97 10.02
CA LEU A 42 4.98 2.63 10.63
C LEU A 42 4.50 2.61 12.09
N ASN A 43 4.65 3.71 12.82
CA ASN A 43 4.21 3.81 14.20
C ASN A 43 2.70 3.52 14.33
N GLY A 44 1.90 3.91 13.33
CA GLY A 44 0.46 3.68 13.30
C GLY A 44 0.04 2.21 13.19
N PHE A 45 0.96 1.31 12.85
CA PHE A 45 0.70 -0.14 12.83
C PHE A 45 0.57 -0.70 14.26
N PHE A 46 1.20 -0.03 15.23
CA PHE A 46 1.33 -0.53 16.61
C PHE A 46 0.72 0.40 17.65
N TYR A 47 0.46 1.66 17.31
CA TYR A 47 -0.18 2.58 18.23
C TYR A 47 -1.65 2.16 18.44
N LYS A 48 -2.11 2.29 19.68
CA LYS A 48 -3.52 2.04 20.01
C LYS A 48 -4.43 2.98 19.22
N ASP A 49 -4.02 4.24 19.11
CA ASP A 49 -4.61 5.25 18.26
C ASP A 49 -3.69 5.51 17.06
N ALA A 50 -4.07 4.98 15.89
CA ALA A 50 -3.30 5.11 14.66
C ALA A 50 -3.19 6.57 14.20
N ASN A 51 -4.15 7.44 14.55
CA ASN A 51 -4.14 8.84 14.17
C ASN A 51 -2.97 9.62 14.77
N THR A 52 -2.48 9.24 15.93
CA THR A 52 -1.25 9.81 16.50
C THR A 52 -0.07 9.72 15.54
N ALA A 53 0.10 8.59 14.84
CA ALA A 53 1.16 8.43 13.87
C ALA A 53 0.92 9.25 12.57
N ASN A 54 -0.33 9.49 12.20
CA ASN A 54 -0.66 10.39 11.10
C ASN A 54 -0.28 11.84 11.43
N LEU A 55 -0.53 12.28 12.66
CA LEU A 55 -0.13 13.60 13.13
C LEU A 55 1.39 13.77 13.19
N GLU A 56 2.13 12.75 13.65
CA GLU A 56 3.60 12.74 13.57
C GLU A 56 4.10 12.89 12.13
N LEU A 57 3.49 12.18 11.17
CA LEU A 57 3.83 12.31 9.76
C LEU A 57 3.49 13.71 9.21
N LEU A 58 2.35 14.27 9.62
CA LEU A 58 1.96 15.63 9.21
C LEU A 58 2.97 16.68 9.70
N GLU A 59 3.42 16.58 10.94
CA GLU A 59 4.46 17.46 11.50
C GLU A 59 5.77 17.33 10.70
N GLU A 60 6.18 16.12 10.38
CA GLU A 60 7.40 15.88 9.59
C GLU A 60 7.26 16.44 8.16
N LEU A 61 6.08 16.31 7.52
CA LEU A 61 5.79 16.89 6.21
C LEU A 61 5.84 18.42 6.23
N GLN A 62 5.34 19.07 7.28
CA GLN A 62 5.38 20.52 7.44
C GLN A 62 6.81 21.04 7.60
N ALA A 63 7.68 20.26 8.23
CA ALA A 63 9.10 20.58 8.41
C ALA A 63 9.98 20.18 7.21
N TYR A 64 9.43 19.44 6.24
CA TYR A 64 10.18 18.92 5.10
C TYR A 64 10.33 19.97 4.00
N HIS A 65 11.56 20.14 3.48
CA HIS A 65 11.92 21.09 2.44
C HIS A 65 12.77 20.48 1.31
N GLY A 66 12.65 19.16 1.09
CA GLY A 66 13.37 18.44 0.05
C GLY A 66 12.73 18.55 -1.33
N LYS A 67 13.15 17.68 -2.25
CA LYS A 67 12.74 17.70 -3.66
C LYS A 67 11.70 16.63 -4.01
N THR A 68 11.66 15.53 -3.27
CA THR A 68 10.71 14.44 -3.51
C THR A 68 9.29 14.88 -3.13
N VAL A 69 8.33 14.63 -3.98
CA VAL A 69 6.93 14.86 -3.65
C VAL A 69 6.41 13.67 -2.86
N PHE A 70 6.07 13.88 -1.59
CA PHE A 70 5.44 12.85 -0.78
C PHE A 70 3.92 12.90 -0.91
N LEU A 71 3.32 11.72 -1.08
CA LEU A 71 1.88 11.49 -1.12
C LEU A 71 1.52 10.71 0.16
N PRO A 72 1.20 11.39 1.28
CA PRO A 72 0.98 10.74 2.54
C PRO A 72 -0.33 9.95 2.56
N MET A 73 -0.28 8.74 3.11
CA MET A 73 -1.44 7.89 3.34
C MET A 73 -1.76 7.88 4.83
N ALA A 74 -2.99 8.26 5.19
CA ALA A 74 -3.44 8.19 6.57
C ALA A 74 -3.73 6.74 6.96
N ILE A 75 -3.05 6.25 8.00
CA ILE A 75 -3.34 4.92 8.55
C ILE A 75 -4.67 4.99 9.28
N VAL A 76 -5.60 4.11 8.88
CA VAL A 76 -6.94 4.04 9.46
C VAL A 76 -7.15 2.70 10.14
N ASN A 77 -7.51 2.74 11.42
CA ASN A 77 -7.96 1.56 12.16
C ASN A 77 -9.49 1.58 12.30
N PRO A 78 -10.25 0.86 11.46
CA PRO A 78 -11.70 0.89 11.48
C PRO A 78 -12.33 0.20 12.70
N THR A 79 -11.52 -0.42 13.56
CA THR A 79 -11.98 -0.97 14.83
C THR A 79 -12.02 0.08 15.95
N TYR A 80 -11.42 1.26 15.71
CA TYR A 80 -11.38 2.36 16.64
C TYR A 80 -12.62 3.26 16.50
N PRO A 81 -13.24 3.77 17.60
CA PRO A 81 -14.55 4.43 17.53
C PRO A 81 -14.60 5.71 16.67
N GLU A 82 -13.54 6.50 16.66
CA GLU A 82 -13.50 7.83 16.03
C GLU A 82 -12.77 7.85 14.67
N TRP A 83 -12.43 6.68 14.13
CA TRP A 83 -11.61 6.54 12.93
C TRP A 83 -12.09 7.38 11.73
N GLU A 84 -13.42 7.56 11.57
CA GLU A 84 -13.97 8.26 10.40
C GLU A 84 -13.72 9.77 10.49
N ALA A 85 -13.89 10.37 11.66
CA ALA A 85 -13.59 11.79 11.87
C ALA A 85 -12.11 12.07 11.65
N ASP A 86 -11.24 11.25 12.25
CA ASP A 86 -9.79 11.33 12.07
C ASP A 86 -9.37 11.19 10.61
N ALA A 87 -9.95 10.22 9.88
CA ALA A 87 -9.66 10.01 8.47
C ALA A 87 -10.04 11.23 7.60
N ARG A 88 -11.21 11.84 7.85
CA ARG A 88 -11.65 13.06 7.16
C ARG A 88 -10.72 14.24 7.45
N ASP A 89 -10.30 14.42 8.71
CA ASP A 89 -9.40 15.48 9.10
C ASP A 89 -8.03 15.33 8.45
N MET A 90 -7.49 14.11 8.33
CA MET A 90 -6.23 13.87 7.64
C MET A 90 -6.32 14.19 6.13
N ILE A 91 -7.40 13.83 5.44
CA ILE A 91 -7.59 14.23 4.04
C ILE A 91 -7.69 15.77 3.91
N ALA A 92 -8.40 16.43 4.82
CA ALA A 92 -8.48 17.90 4.86
C ALA A 92 -7.11 18.55 5.12
N ALA A 93 -6.23 17.88 5.89
CA ALA A 93 -4.86 18.31 6.13
C ALA A 93 -3.88 18.03 4.96
N GLY A 94 -4.34 17.37 3.89
CA GLY A 94 -3.55 17.15 2.66
C GLY A 94 -3.03 15.74 2.47
N PHE A 95 -3.50 14.77 3.24
CA PHE A 95 -3.20 13.36 2.95
C PHE A 95 -3.84 12.92 1.63
N ALA A 96 -3.15 12.05 0.92
CA ALA A 96 -3.49 11.65 -0.45
C ALA A 96 -4.42 10.43 -0.52
N GLY A 97 -4.64 9.72 0.59
CA GLY A 97 -5.47 8.53 0.67
C GLY A 97 -5.35 7.81 2.01
N PHE A 98 -5.86 6.59 2.07
CA PHE A 98 -5.88 5.78 3.29
C PHE A 98 -4.98 4.55 3.20
N GLU A 99 -4.32 4.21 4.30
CA GLU A 99 -3.58 2.96 4.51
C GLU A 99 -4.34 2.04 5.44
N LEU A 100 -4.61 0.81 5.01
CA LEU A 100 -5.18 -0.25 5.83
C LEU A 100 -4.13 -1.32 6.11
N VAL A 101 -3.98 -1.66 7.39
CA VAL A 101 -3.03 -2.67 7.88
C VAL A 101 -3.75 -3.73 8.73
N PRO A 102 -4.66 -4.50 8.13
CA PRO A 102 -5.59 -5.36 8.86
C PRO A 102 -4.89 -6.38 9.77
N LEU A 103 -3.74 -6.90 9.36
CA LEU A 103 -2.98 -7.86 10.15
C LEU A 103 -2.54 -7.30 11.51
N TYR A 104 -2.06 -6.06 11.53
CA TYR A 104 -1.55 -5.39 12.73
C TYR A 104 -2.69 -4.79 13.57
N HIS A 105 -3.79 -4.40 12.95
CA HIS A 105 -4.97 -3.88 13.64
C HIS A 105 -5.97 -4.98 14.04
N GLY A 106 -5.70 -6.25 13.70
CA GLY A 106 -6.44 -7.40 14.17
C GLY A 106 -7.85 -7.57 13.59
N TYR A 107 -8.06 -7.18 12.32
CA TYR A 107 -9.33 -7.42 11.61
C TYR A 107 -9.09 -8.09 10.24
N SER A 108 -10.14 -8.73 9.70
CA SER A 108 -10.13 -9.37 8.39
C SER A 108 -10.59 -8.43 7.27
N LEU A 109 -10.12 -8.67 6.03
CA LEU A 109 -10.71 -8.04 4.83
C LEU A 109 -12.07 -8.63 4.47
N ALA A 110 -12.37 -9.86 4.90
CA ALA A 110 -13.68 -10.49 4.75
C ALA A 110 -14.62 -10.08 5.90
N PRO A 111 -15.94 -10.17 5.70
CA PRO A 111 -16.90 -9.99 6.78
C PRO A 111 -16.65 -10.97 7.93
N GLU A 112 -16.66 -10.49 9.16
CA GLU A 112 -16.44 -11.27 10.37
C GLU A 112 -17.74 -11.49 11.15
N VAL A 113 -17.98 -12.72 11.60
CA VAL A 113 -19.08 -13.03 12.52
C VAL A 113 -18.58 -12.84 13.94
N ILE A 114 -19.03 -11.78 14.60
CA ILE A 114 -18.71 -11.54 16.00
C ILE A 114 -19.75 -12.23 16.88
N TYR A 115 -19.28 -12.91 17.93
CA TYR A 115 -20.13 -13.57 18.89
C TYR A 115 -21.20 -12.61 19.43
N ASN A 116 -22.46 -13.00 19.35
CA ASN A 116 -23.66 -12.19 19.69
C ASN A 116 -24.00 -11.04 18.71
N SER A 117 -23.39 -10.95 17.53
CA SER A 117 -23.84 -10.05 16.48
C SER A 117 -24.86 -10.72 15.58
N TYR A 118 -25.96 -10.04 15.28
CA TYR A 118 -26.99 -10.54 14.34
C TYR A 118 -26.55 -10.45 12.87
N ALA A 119 -25.50 -9.68 12.59
CA ALA A 119 -24.95 -9.54 11.23
C ALA A 119 -23.41 -9.56 11.29
N PRO A 120 -22.76 -10.07 10.23
CA PRO A 120 -21.30 -9.96 10.10
C PRO A 120 -20.86 -8.48 10.10
N ILE A 121 -19.76 -8.18 10.77
CA ILE A 121 -19.09 -6.89 10.69
C ILE A 121 -18.05 -6.94 9.58
N HIS A 122 -18.03 -5.93 8.74
CA HIS A 122 -17.06 -5.80 7.66
C HIS A 122 -16.27 -4.50 7.87
N TYR A 123 -15.25 -4.55 8.72
CA TYR A 123 -14.47 -3.39 9.16
C TYR A 123 -13.89 -2.53 8.03
N PRO A 124 -13.28 -3.08 6.97
CA PRO A 124 -12.68 -2.24 5.93
C PRO A 124 -13.71 -1.59 4.99
N LEU A 125 -14.91 -2.15 4.85
CA LEU A 125 -15.89 -1.66 3.87
C LEU A 125 -16.33 -0.20 4.11
N PRO A 126 -16.59 0.28 5.33
CA PRO A 126 -16.87 1.70 5.58
C PRO A 126 -15.72 2.61 5.16
N VAL A 127 -14.45 2.21 5.38
CA VAL A 127 -13.27 2.99 4.95
C VAL A 127 -13.19 3.07 3.43
N ILE A 128 -13.47 1.95 2.72
CA ILE A 128 -13.53 1.93 1.26
C ILE A 128 -14.62 2.88 0.73
N LYS A 129 -15.79 2.91 1.36
CA LYS A 129 -16.89 3.83 0.99
C LYS A 129 -16.52 5.30 1.26
N LEU A 130 -15.87 5.56 2.38
CA LEU A 130 -15.36 6.91 2.67
C LEU A 130 -14.31 7.36 1.65
N ALA A 131 -13.42 6.47 1.26
CA ALA A 131 -12.42 6.75 0.23
C ALA A 131 -13.06 7.05 -1.14
N GLU A 132 -14.14 6.32 -1.50
CA GLU A 132 -14.92 6.59 -2.71
C GLU A 132 -15.61 7.96 -2.63
N GLU A 133 -16.21 8.30 -1.50
CA GLU A 133 -16.85 9.61 -1.26
C GLU A 133 -15.85 10.77 -1.42
N LEU A 134 -14.65 10.62 -0.86
CA LEU A 134 -13.60 11.65 -0.86
C LEU A 134 -12.75 11.66 -2.13
N ASP A 135 -12.98 10.72 -3.05
CA ASP A 135 -12.19 10.51 -4.28
C ASP A 135 -10.70 10.35 -3.99
N VAL A 136 -10.36 9.47 -3.05
CA VAL A 136 -8.98 9.14 -2.67
C VAL A 136 -8.71 7.64 -2.75
N PRO A 137 -7.48 7.20 -3.04
CA PRO A 137 -7.13 5.78 -3.09
C PRO A 137 -7.01 5.17 -1.69
N VAL A 138 -7.08 3.83 -1.65
CA VAL A 138 -6.76 3.03 -0.47
C VAL A 138 -5.58 2.12 -0.78
N ARG A 139 -4.57 2.10 0.10
CA ARG A 139 -3.48 1.13 0.08
C ARG A 139 -3.72 0.08 1.16
N ILE A 140 -3.53 -1.19 0.81
CA ILE A 140 -3.70 -2.32 1.73
C ILE A 140 -2.42 -3.14 1.70
N SER A 141 -1.69 -3.14 2.83
CA SER A 141 -0.42 -3.85 2.96
C SER A 141 -0.64 -5.30 3.35
N ALA A 142 -0.29 -6.23 2.45
CA ALA A 142 -0.47 -7.66 2.66
C ALA A 142 0.67 -8.30 3.45
N CYS A 143 1.88 -7.74 3.35
CA CYS A 143 3.06 -8.27 4.02
C CYS A 143 4.14 -7.19 4.08
N MET A 144 4.68 -6.93 5.28
CA MET A 144 5.77 -5.96 5.46
C MET A 144 7.15 -6.59 5.31
N GLU A 145 7.34 -7.80 5.79
CA GLU A 145 8.63 -8.49 5.69
C GLU A 145 8.47 -9.86 5.06
N PRO A 146 9.38 -10.25 4.14
CA PRO A 146 9.39 -11.60 3.61
C PRO A 146 9.56 -12.64 4.73
N ILE A 147 8.82 -13.75 4.69
CA ILE A 147 8.81 -14.79 5.74
C ILE A 147 10.24 -15.24 6.12
N HIS A 148 11.14 -15.33 5.13
CA HIS A 148 12.52 -15.80 5.37
C HIS A 148 13.43 -14.78 6.06
N GLY A 149 13.06 -13.51 6.12
CA GLY A 149 13.84 -12.44 6.79
C GLY A 149 13.11 -11.84 7.98
N ARG A 150 11.93 -12.35 8.29
CA ARG A 150 11.06 -11.83 9.33
C ARG A 150 11.58 -12.19 10.73
N ASN A 151 11.49 -11.24 11.64
CA ASN A 151 11.78 -11.51 13.05
C ASN A 151 10.80 -12.56 13.60
N PRO A 152 11.24 -13.56 14.38
CA PRO A 152 10.34 -14.58 14.98
C PRO A 152 9.22 -14.01 15.85
N LEU A 153 9.36 -12.78 16.36
CA LEU A 153 8.32 -12.10 17.14
C LEU A 153 7.24 -11.45 16.25
N ASP A 154 7.52 -11.23 14.97
CA ASP A 154 6.53 -10.81 13.99
C ASP A 154 5.77 -12.03 13.48
N THR A 155 4.74 -12.42 14.21
CA THR A 155 3.94 -13.63 13.96
C THR A 155 2.71 -13.39 13.10
N PHE A 156 2.52 -12.19 12.56
CA PHE A 156 1.35 -11.86 11.76
C PHE A 156 1.30 -12.67 10.46
N ASN A 157 0.11 -13.10 10.08
CA ASN A 157 -0.13 -13.80 8.82
C ASN A 157 0.03 -12.85 7.63
N THR A 158 -0.12 -13.38 6.42
CA THR A 158 -0.21 -12.58 5.20
C THR A 158 -1.65 -12.54 4.70
N ILE A 159 -2.04 -11.44 4.06
CA ILE A 159 -3.33 -11.36 3.35
C ILE A 159 -3.27 -12.24 2.11
N THR A 160 -4.31 -13.01 1.89
CA THR A 160 -4.44 -13.93 0.75
C THR A 160 -5.26 -13.32 -0.39
N GLY A 161 -5.25 -13.98 -1.56
CA GLY A 161 -6.12 -13.61 -2.67
C GLY A 161 -7.61 -13.70 -2.33
N ASN A 162 -8.02 -14.65 -1.48
CA ASN A 162 -9.40 -14.77 -1.04
C ASN A 162 -9.83 -13.60 -0.15
N ASP A 163 -8.93 -13.08 0.69
CA ASP A 163 -9.21 -11.90 1.53
C ASP A 163 -9.44 -10.66 0.66
N TYR A 164 -8.57 -10.43 -0.34
CA TYR A 164 -8.76 -9.36 -1.30
C TYR A 164 -10.03 -9.54 -2.13
N PHE A 165 -10.34 -10.77 -2.58
CA PHE A 165 -11.56 -11.05 -3.32
C PHE A 165 -12.80 -10.70 -2.49
N ALA A 166 -12.84 -11.10 -1.21
CA ALA A 166 -13.97 -10.82 -0.32
C ALA A 166 -14.25 -9.31 -0.17
N LEU A 167 -13.19 -8.49 -0.11
CA LEU A 167 -13.34 -7.03 -0.04
C LEU A 167 -13.70 -6.42 -1.41
N LEU A 168 -12.93 -6.76 -2.44
CA LEU A 168 -12.99 -6.07 -3.73
C LEU A 168 -14.17 -6.49 -4.60
N SER A 169 -14.85 -7.60 -4.27
CA SER A 169 -16.12 -7.99 -4.90
C SER A 169 -17.31 -7.11 -4.47
N GLN A 170 -17.14 -6.17 -3.54
CA GLN A 170 -18.20 -5.30 -3.00
C GLN A 170 -18.59 -4.11 -3.90
N ASN A 171 -18.37 -4.15 -5.20
CA ASN A 171 -18.82 -3.14 -6.17
C ASN A 171 -18.49 -1.68 -5.77
N THR A 172 -17.25 -1.38 -5.50
CA THR A 172 -16.76 -0.02 -5.25
C THR A 172 -15.88 0.47 -6.39
N ASN A 173 -15.90 1.78 -6.66
CA ASN A 173 -15.09 2.40 -7.72
C ASN A 173 -13.76 2.97 -7.22
N VAL A 174 -13.44 2.77 -5.94
CA VAL A 174 -12.21 3.26 -5.35
C VAL A 174 -10.96 2.63 -5.99
N HIS A 175 -9.92 3.41 -6.14
CA HIS A 175 -8.60 2.91 -6.51
C HIS A 175 -7.96 2.19 -5.31
N VAL A 176 -7.56 0.92 -5.50
CA VAL A 176 -6.95 0.12 -4.43
C VAL A 176 -5.56 -0.33 -4.83
N PHE A 177 -4.58 -0.06 -3.97
CA PHE A 177 -3.22 -0.57 -4.07
C PHE A 177 -3.05 -1.77 -3.13
N CYS A 178 -2.84 -2.95 -3.69
CA CYS A 178 -2.55 -4.19 -2.97
C CYS A 178 -1.03 -4.36 -2.89
N THR A 179 -0.39 -3.78 -1.87
CA THR A 179 1.07 -3.82 -1.73
C THR A 179 1.54 -5.05 -0.96
N GLY A 180 2.75 -5.51 -1.28
CA GLY A 180 3.30 -6.71 -0.65
C GLY A 180 2.57 -8.01 -1.00
N PHE A 181 1.76 -8.02 -2.07
CA PHE A 181 1.02 -9.20 -2.57
C PHE A 181 1.49 -9.59 -3.97
N ALA A 182 1.70 -10.89 -4.20
CA ALA A 182 2.05 -11.41 -5.51
C ALA A 182 0.77 -11.74 -6.32
N PRO A 183 0.45 -11.04 -7.43
CA PRO A 183 -0.75 -11.33 -8.23
C PRO A 183 -0.86 -12.78 -8.69
N ALA A 184 0.26 -13.44 -8.94
CA ALA A 184 0.30 -14.87 -9.29
C ALA A 184 -0.32 -15.80 -8.21
N ALA A 185 -0.48 -15.32 -6.98
CA ALA A 185 -1.11 -16.05 -5.86
C ALA A 185 -2.61 -15.67 -5.67
N ALA A 186 -3.23 -14.98 -6.63
CA ALA A 186 -4.59 -14.47 -6.50
C ALA A 186 -5.66 -15.57 -6.34
N GLY A 187 -5.43 -16.75 -6.90
CA GLY A 187 -6.50 -17.74 -7.02
C GLY A 187 -7.50 -17.41 -8.16
N PRO A 188 -8.36 -18.36 -8.56
CA PRO A 188 -9.17 -18.24 -9.77
C PRO A 188 -10.22 -17.13 -9.70
N ASP A 189 -10.90 -16.98 -8.57
CA ASP A 189 -12.01 -16.02 -8.43
C ASP A 189 -11.47 -14.59 -8.41
N PHE A 190 -10.41 -14.33 -7.64
CA PHE A 190 -9.78 -13.03 -7.61
C PHE A 190 -9.11 -12.69 -8.95
N ALA A 191 -8.46 -13.65 -9.60
CA ALA A 191 -7.90 -13.45 -10.94
C ALA A 191 -8.96 -13.07 -11.98
N THR A 192 -10.17 -13.63 -11.87
CA THR A 192 -11.31 -13.26 -12.72
C THR A 192 -11.77 -11.84 -12.45
N LEU A 193 -11.96 -11.47 -11.18
CA LEU A 193 -12.33 -10.13 -10.78
C LEU A 193 -11.33 -9.07 -11.27
N LEU A 194 -10.02 -9.36 -11.21
CA LEU A 194 -8.96 -8.43 -11.62
C LEU A 194 -8.95 -8.10 -13.11
N LYS A 195 -9.50 -8.98 -13.96
CA LYS A 195 -9.65 -8.71 -15.41
C LYS A 195 -10.68 -7.60 -15.67
N GLU A 196 -11.69 -7.50 -14.83
CA GLU A 196 -12.77 -6.53 -14.92
C GLU A 196 -12.45 -5.24 -14.15
N ARG A 197 -11.79 -5.37 -12.98
CA ARG A 197 -11.52 -4.29 -12.05
C ARG A 197 -10.17 -3.60 -12.34
N LYS A 198 -10.19 -2.58 -13.24
CA LYS A 198 -8.97 -1.86 -13.67
C LYS A 198 -8.41 -0.83 -12.68
N ASN A 199 -9.13 -0.52 -11.62
CA ASN A 199 -8.73 0.37 -10.54
C ASN A 199 -8.06 -0.36 -9.34
N THR A 200 -7.62 -1.59 -9.54
CA THR A 200 -6.82 -2.35 -8.56
C THR A 200 -5.40 -2.50 -9.05
N TYR A 201 -4.45 -2.08 -8.22
CA TYR A 201 -3.03 -2.01 -8.54
C TYR A 201 -2.21 -2.89 -7.61
N PHE A 202 -1.07 -3.36 -8.13
CA PHE A 202 -0.13 -4.19 -7.39
C PHE A 202 1.27 -3.61 -7.52
N ASP A 203 2.07 -3.74 -6.46
CA ASP A 203 3.46 -3.35 -6.52
C ASP A 203 4.38 -4.47 -7.00
N THR A 204 5.60 -4.10 -7.37
CA THR A 204 6.61 -5.05 -7.84
C THR A 204 7.33 -5.78 -6.70
N THR A 205 7.03 -5.49 -5.44
CA THR A 205 7.82 -5.94 -4.28
C THR A 205 7.87 -7.48 -4.15
N GLN A 206 6.74 -8.15 -4.34
CA GLN A 206 6.64 -9.62 -4.21
C GLN A 206 6.83 -10.37 -5.53
N ILE A 207 7.12 -9.67 -6.62
CA ILE A 207 7.39 -10.32 -7.90
C ILE A 207 8.84 -10.79 -7.91
N ARG A 208 9.02 -12.11 -7.82
CA ARG A 208 10.36 -12.72 -7.82
C ARG A 208 10.89 -12.79 -9.24
N VAL A 209 11.95 -12.06 -9.53
CA VAL A 209 12.59 -12.04 -10.85
C VAL A 209 13.94 -12.75 -10.75
N PHE A 210 13.93 -14.08 -10.61
CA PHE A 210 15.15 -14.89 -10.61
C PHE A 210 15.49 -15.50 -11.98
N ASN A 211 14.56 -15.42 -12.93
CA ASN A 211 14.76 -15.87 -14.29
C ASN A 211 13.85 -15.12 -15.27
N GLN A 212 14.11 -15.27 -16.58
CA GLN A 212 13.34 -14.60 -17.63
C GLN A 212 11.84 -14.93 -17.67
N ALA A 213 11.39 -15.94 -16.95
CA ALA A 213 9.98 -16.33 -16.90
C ALA A 213 9.24 -15.78 -15.67
N ALA A 214 9.93 -15.13 -14.73
CA ALA A 214 9.37 -14.78 -13.41
C ALA A 214 8.16 -13.85 -13.47
N GLY A 215 8.09 -12.93 -14.43
CA GLY A 215 6.95 -12.05 -14.61
C GLY A 215 5.73 -12.69 -15.28
N LYS A 216 5.89 -13.83 -15.98
CA LYS A 216 4.80 -14.46 -16.73
C LYS A 216 3.58 -14.82 -15.89
N PRO A 217 3.70 -15.47 -14.71
CA PRO A 217 2.54 -15.79 -13.90
C PRO A 217 1.75 -14.54 -13.45
N THR A 218 2.44 -13.47 -13.15
CA THR A 218 1.81 -12.19 -12.81
C THR A 218 1.02 -11.63 -13.98
N MET A 219 1.61 -11.57 -15.19
CA MET A 219 0.99 -11.02 -16.39
C MET A 219 -0.13 -11.92 -16.96
N GLN A 220 -0.30 -13.12 -16.46
CA GLN A 220 -1.48 -13.96 -16.73
C GLN A 220 -2.71 -13.53 -15.92
N VAL A 221 -2.49 -12.84 -14.82
CA VAL A 221 -3.54 -12.44 -13.86
C VAL A 221 -3.93 -10.97 -14.03
N ILE A 222 -2.95 -10.08 -14.20
CA ILE A 222 -3.13 -8.64 -14.31
C ILE A 222 -2.53 -8.10 -15.61
N SER A 223 -2.92 -6.88 -15.98
CA SER A 223 -2.32 -6.13 -17.10
C SER A 223 -1.19 -5.21 -16.61
N ASP A 224 -0.34 -4.75 -17.55
CA ASP A 224 0.69 -3.73 -17.28
C ASP A 224 0.13 -2.50 -16.56
N GLU A 225 -1.11 -2.12 -16.90
CA GLU A 225 -1.79 -0.95 -16.30
C GLU A 225 -2.12 -1.12 -14.83
N GLN A 226 -2.10 -2.33 -14.30
CA GLN A 226 -2.38 -2.64 -12.89
C GLN A 226 -1.10 -2.84 -12.08
N LEU A 227 0.07 -2.82 -12.72
CA LEU A 227 1.35 -2.96 -12.05
C LEU A 227 1.98 -1.59 -11.80
N CYS A 228 2.54 -1.38 -10.61
CA CYS A 228 3.16 -0.15 -10.17
C CYS A 228 4.55 -0.44 -9.56
N PHE A 229 5.46 0.51 -9.66
CA PHE A 229 6.72 0.40 -8.94
C PHE A 229 6.49 0.54 -7.43
N GLY A 230 7.06 -0.37 -6.64
CA GLY A 230 7.08 -0.31 -5.19
C GLY A 230 8.40 -0.85 -4.66
N SER A 231 9.11 -0.06 -3.85
CA SER A 231 10.40 -0.46 -3.28
C SER A 231 10.27 -1.22 -1.97
N LEU A 232 9.21 -0.95 -1.20
CA LEU A 232 9.08 -1.33 0.21
C LEU A 232 10.22 -0.71 1.06
N SER A 233 10.67 0.49 0.70
CA SER A 233 11.63 1.23 1.53
C SER A 233 10.95 1.65 2.85
N PRO A 234 11.63 1.54 3.99
CA PRO A 234 13.05 1.22 4.20
C PRO A 234 13.34 -0.28 4.44
N PHE A 235 12.41 -1.19 4.22
CA PHE A 235 12.59 -2.62 4.50
C PHE A 235 13.52 -3.33 3.52
N ILE A 236 13.49 -2.92 2.26
CA ILE A 236 14.26 -3.50 1.16
C ILE A 236 15.07 -2.39 0.47
N TYR A 237 16.23 -2.73 -0.06
CA TYR A 237 17.06 -1.79 -0.83
C TYR A 237 16.34 -1.39 -2.13
N MET A 238 16.21 -0.08 -2.34
CA MET A 238 15.54 0.49 -3.52
C MET A 238 16.22 0.07 -4.83
N GLU A 239 17.55 -0.05 -4.82
CA GLU A 239 18.34 -0.56 -5.96
C GLU A 239 17.84 -1.93 -6.41
N GLY A 240 17.60 -2.83 -5.46
CA GLY A 240 17.10 -4.18 -5.75
C GLY A 240 15.70 -4.17 -6.35
N ALA A 241 14.84 -3.26 -5.91
CA ALA A 241 13.50 -3.08 -6.46
C ALA A 241 13.53 -2.53 -7.90
N LEU A 242 14.35 -1.51 -8.15
CA LEU A 242 14.54 -0.92 -9.47
C LEU A 242 15.13 -1.92 -10.46
N LEU A 243 16.20 -2.63 -10.08
CA LEU A 243 16.79 -3.67 -10.91
C LEU A 243 15.76 -4.73 -11.29
N ARG A 244 14.99 -5.20 -10.33
CA ARG A 244 13.93 -6.20 -10.55
C ARG A 244 12.91 -5.71 -11.57
N THR A 245 12.44 -4.48 -11.43
CA THR A 245 11.43 -3.92 -12.31
C THR A 245 11.97 -3.65 -13.71
N ASN A 246 13.16 -3.07 -13.83
CA ASN A 246 13.77 -2.71 -15.10
C ASN A 246 14.21 -3.93 -15.94
N TYR A 247 14.69 -4.99 -15.29
CA TYR A 247 15.23 -6.16 -16.01
C TYR A 247 14.23 -7.30 -16.17
N CYS A 248 12.97 -7.11 -15.77
CA CYS A 248 11.93 -8.09 -16.06
C CYS A 248 11.40 -7.89 -17.49
N PRO A 249 11.68 -8.80 -18.44
CA PRO A 249 11.32 -8.60 -19.85
C PRO A 249 9.81 -8.62 -20.12
N GLN A 250 9.00 -9.00 -19.12
CA GLN A 250 7.55 -9.02 -19.22
C GLN A 250 6.93 -7.68 -18.80
N PHE A 251 7.71 -6.73 -18.26
CA PHE A 251 7.22 -5.47 -17.73
C PHE A 251 7.55 -4.32 -18.68
N ASP A 252 6.55 -3.48 -18.94
CA ASP A 252 6.76 -2.18 -19.55
C ASP A 252 7.04 -1.16 -18.44
N PHE A 253 8.32 -0.88 -18.17
CA PHE A 253 8.72 0.01 -17.10
C PHE A 253 8.18 1.42 -17.28
N GLU A 254 8.07 1.91 -18.51
CA GLU A 254 7.53 3.24 -18.80
C GLU A 254 6.07 3.39 -18.36
N LYS A 255 5.27 2.32 -18.49
CA LYS A 255 3.90 2.29 -17.96
C LYS A 255 3.89 2.15 -16.45
N ILE A 256 4.65 1.20 -15.90
CA ILE A 256 4.67 0.87 -14.47
C ILE A 256 5.02 2.10 -13.63
N LYS A 257 5.99 2.90 -14.05
CA LYS A 257 6.42 4.10 -13.31
C LYS A 257 5.36 5.20 -13.21
N ALA A 258 4.41 5.27 -14.16
CA ALA A 258 3.40 6.31 -14.25
C ALA A 258 1.98 5.84 -13.86
N ASN A 259 1.73 4.54 -13.84
CA ASN A 259 0.41 3.97 -13.53
C ASN A 259 -0.26 4.54 -12.26
N PRO A 260 0.48 4.78 -11.15
CA PRO A 260 -0.15 5.29 -9.94
C PRO A 260 -0.76 6.69 -10.09
N ALA A 261 -0.28 7.51 -11.04
CA ALA A 261 -0.70 8.91 -11.17
C ALA A 261 -2.23 9.06 -11.28
N ARG A 262 -2.90 8.15 -12.01
CA ARG A 262 -4.36 8.20 -12.21
C ARG A 262 -5.18 7.96 -10.94
N ALA A 263 -4.61 7.35 -9.91
CA ALA A 263 -5.28 7.10 -8.64
C ALA A 263 -5.25 8.32 -7.71
N PHE A 264 -4.23 9.17 -7.84
CA PHE A 264 -4.06 10.31 -6.95
C PHE A 264 -4.60 11.60 -7.57
N LYS A 265 -5.56 12.23 -6.90
CA LYS A 265 -6.19 13.47 -7.37
C LYS A 265 -5.18 14.57 -7.71
N ALA A 266 -4.15 14.71 -6.89
CA ALA A 266 -3.08 15.69 -7.09
C ALA A 266 -2.25 15.47 -8.36
N LEU A 267 -2.25 14.26 -8.94
CA LEU A 267 -1.45 13.90 -10.10
C LEU A 267 -2.26 13.74 -11.39
N ARG A 268 -3.60 13.76 -11.34
CA ARG A 268 -4.47 13.57 -12.53
C ARG A 268 -4.39 14.73 -13.54
N SER A 269 -3.83 15.88 -13.13
CA SER A 269 -3.71 17.08 -13.95
C SER A 269 -2.30 17.31 -14.53
N ILE A 270 -1.38 16.39 -14.29
CA ILE A 270 0.00 16.42 -14.80
C ILE A 270 0.12 15.48 -16.01
#